data_767e6941f928118542c850be7330cbf7
#
_entry.id   767e6941f928118542c850be7330cbf7
#
_cell.length_a   1.000
_cell.length_b   1.000
_cell.length_c   1.000
_cell.angle_alpha   90.00
_cell.angle_beta   90.00
_cell.angle_gamma   90.00
#
_symmetry.space_group_name_H-M   'P 1'
#
loop_
_entity.id
_entity.type
_entity.pdbx_description
1 polymer ?
#
loop_
_entity_poly.entity_id
_entity_poly.type
_entity_poly.pdbx_seq_one_letter_code
_entity_poly.pdbx_strand_id
1 'polypeptide(L)'
;PSRPQISIDTTRAEIVRRAFSVLGEFIVNDISSGEDDPEMLGEAGTLRLPFIAMHKRGTPVTMDRLCEYPDGVIHALTSYFKEFERRASAAGISDWILDPGLGFAKTAEQCWEILYGLEKLAALGHPILIGASDKRFTGGNTALAHAIAILHGVSILRLHI
;
A
#
# COMPACT_ATOMS: atom_id res chain seq x y z
N PRO A 1 6.10 -22.60 16.85
CA PRO A 1 5.70 -21.23 16.57
C PRO A 1 6.35 -20.77 15.27
N SER A 2 5.54 -20.34 14.29
CA SER A 2 6.06 -19.74 13.06
C SER A 2 6.83 -18.46 13.42
N ARG A 3 7.96 -18.22 12.77
CA ARG A 3 8.65 -16.93 12.92
C ARG A 3 7.73 -15.82 12.42
N PRO A 4 7.66 -14.66 13.11
CA PRO A 4 6.91 -13.52 12.60
C PRO A 4 7.47 -13.09 11.25
N GLN A 5 6.60 -12.75 10.31
CA GLN A 5 7.03 -12.13 9.06
C GLN A 5 7.48 -10.70 9.35
N ILE A 6 8.60 -10.31 8.76
CA ILE A 6 9.16 -8.96 8.86
C ILE A 6 8.75 -8.19 7.62
N SER A 7 8.32 -6.94 7.79
CA SER A 7 8.16 -5.97 6.71
C SER A 7 9.16 -4.84 6.89
N ILE A 8 9.83 -4.44 5.81
CA ILE A 8 10.81 -3.34 5.82
C ILE A 8 10.26 -2.17 5.02
N ASP A 9 10.14 -1.03 5.69
CA ASP A 9 9.64 0.22 5.11
C ASP A 9 10.81 1.00 4.49
N THR A 10 10.85 1.03 3.16
CA THR A 10 11.88 1.75 2.41
C THR A 10 11.44 2.01 0.97
N THR A 11 11.89 3.15 0.42
CA THR A 11 11.74 3.51 -1.00
C THR A 11 13.07 3.34 -1.77
N ARG A 12 14.06 2.62 -1.21
CA ARG A 12 15.41 2.51 -1.78
C ARG A 12 15.78 1.06 -2.02
N ALA A 13 16.04 0.69 -3.27
CA ALA A 13 16.48 -0.66 -3.68
C ALA A 13 17.77 -1.12 -2.97
N GLU A 14 18.72 -0.21 -2.74
CA GLU A 14 19.94 -0.51 -2.01
C GLU A 14 19.66 -1.03 -0.59
N ILE A 15 18.66 -0.45 0.10
CA ILE A 15 18.28 -0.90 1.44
C ILE A 15 17.68 -2.32 1.36
N VAL A 16 16.84 -2.59 0.36
CA VAL A 16 16.28 -3.93 0.12
C VAL A 16 17.41 -4.95 -0.04
N ARG A 17 18.39 -4.68 -0.90
CA ARG A 17 19.54 -5.56 -1.16
C ARG A 17 20.35 -5.82 0.11
N ARG A 18 20.66 -4.78 0.88
CA ARG A 18 21.43 -4.90 2.12
C ARG A 18 20.65 -5.66 3.20
N ALA A 19 19.36 -5.34 3.35
CA ALA A 19 18.52 -6.04 4.33
C ALA A 19 18.40 -7.53 4.01
N PHE A 20 18.24 -7.89 2.73
CA PHE A 20 18.17 -9.29 2.30
C PHE A 20 19.44 -10.06 2.62
N SER A 21 20.61 -9.44 2.46
CA SER A 21 21.89 -10.09 2.79
C SER A 21 22.07 -10.42 4.28
N VAL A 22 21.33 -9.74 5.16
CA VAL A 22 21.41 -9.90 6.63
C VAL A 22 20.25 -10.74 7.18
N LEU A 23 19.04 -10.53 6.68
CA LEU A 23 17.81 -11.09 7.26
C LEU A 23 17.26 -12.28 6.45
N GLY A 24 17.63 -12.40 5.19
CA GLY A 24 16.96 -13.29 4.24
C GLY A 24 15.62 -12.70 3.79
N GLU A 25 14.58 -13.52 3.69
CA GLU A 25 13.25 -13.12 3.19
C GLU A 25 12.52 -12.17 4.14
N PHE A 26 11.89 -11.15 3.56
CA PHE A 26 11.01 -10.19 4.22
C PHE A 26 10.03 -9.60 3.20
N ILE A 27 9.06 -8.81 3.66
CA ILE A 27 8.12 -8.09 2.80
C ILE A 27 8.68 -6.68 2.57
N VAL A 28 8.83 -6.27 1.31
CA VAL A 28 9.17 -4.88 0.96
C VAL A 28 7.93 -4.02 1.12
N ASN A 29 7.95 -3.01 2.00
CA ASN A 29 6.89 -2.01 2.08
C ASN A 29 7.40 -0.70 1.49
N ASP A 30 6.97 -0.39 0.26
CA ASP A 30 7.37 0.82 -0.44
C ASP A 30 6.16 1.72 -0.70
N ILE A 31 6.11 2.84 0.03
CA ILE A 31 5.04 3.84 -0.10
C ILE A 31 4.99 4.50 -1.48
N SER A 32 6.03 4.35 -2.29
CA SER A 32 6.11 4.87 -3.65
C SER A 32 5.79 3.84 -4.73
N SER A 33 5.64 2.56 -4.38
CA SER A 33 5.42 1.48 -5.34
C SER A 33 6.46 1.46 -6.48
N GLY A 34 7.74 1.72 -6.12
CA GLY A 34 8.85 1.76 -7.05
C GLY A 34 8.95 3.03 -7.89
N GLU A 35 8.21 4.10 -7.56
CA GLU A 35 8.26 5.36 -8.30
C GLU A 35 9.43 6.26 -7.87
N ASP A 36 9.86 6.17 -6.62
CA ASP A 36 10.94 6.99 -6.07
C ASP A 36 12.33 6.40 -6.38
N ASP A 37 12.43 5.09 -6.69
CA ASP A 37 13.67 4.42 -7.07
C ASP A 37 13.42 3.44 -8.24
N PRO A 38 13.97 3.70 -9.44
CA PRO A 38 13.75 2.90 -10.64
C PRO A 38 14.28 1.46 -10.52
N GLU A 39 15.21 1.18 -9.60
CA GLU A 39 15.75 -0.17 -9.37
C GLU A 39 14.86 -1.00 -8.42
N MET A 40 13.94 -0.38 -7.69
CA MET A 40 13.17 -1.02 -6.61
C MET A 40 12.45 -2.30 -7.05
N LEU A 41 11.63 -2.21 -8.09
CA LEU A 41 10.86 -3.37 -8.55
C LEU A 41 11.75 -4.47 -9.10
N GLY A 42 12.79 -4.11 -9.86
CA GLY A 42 13.76 -5.08 -10.39
C GLY A 42 14.51 -5.82 -9.28
N GLU A 43 14.91 -5.13 -8.23
CA GLU A 43 15.58 -5.73 -7.08
C GLU A 43 14.64 -6.66 -6.30
N ALA A 44 13.44 -6.20 -5.97
CA ALA A 44 12.44 -7.03 -5.27
C ALA A 44 12.07 -8.29 -6.06
N GLY A 45 11.90 -8.17 -7.38
CA GLY A 45 11.60 -9.30 -8.27
C GLY A 45 12.77 -10.29 -8.37
N THR A 46 14.00 -9.80 -8.51
CA THR A 46 15.21 -10.63 -8.55
C THR A 46 15.35 -11.45 -7.27
N LEU A 47 15.08 -10.84 -6.11
CA LEU A 47 15.14 -11.49 -4.81
C LEU A 47 13.87 -12.27 -4.47
N ARG A 48 12.83 -12.24 -5.32
CA ARG A 48 11.53 -12.89 -5.14
C ARG A 48 10.85 -12.50 -3.83
N LEU A 49 10.97 -11.24 -3.44
CA LEU A 49 10.37 -10.73 -2.21
C LEU A 49 8.92 -10.34 -2.42
N PRO A 50 8.03 -10.64 -1.46
CA PRO A 50 6.69 -10.07 -1.43
C PRO A 50 6.74 -8.55 -1.32
N PHE A 51 5.77 -7.85 -1.89
CA PHE A 51 5.78 -6.40 -2.02
C PHE A 51 4.47 -5.78 -1.53
N ILE A 52 4.52 -4.74 -0.71
CA ILE A 52 3.36 -3.90 -0.41
C ILE A 52 3.45 -2.66 -1.28
N ALA A 53 2.49 -2.52 -2.18
CA ALA A 53 2.36 -1.37 -3.07
C ALA A 53 1.35 -0.38 -2.51
N MET A 54 1.77 0.88 -2.28
CA MET A 54 0.90 1.91 -1.77
C MET A 54 0.65 3.01 -2.81
N HIS A 55 -0.62 3.42 -2.95
CA HIS A 55 -0.96 4.58 -3.76
C HIS A 55 -0.70 5.88 -2.99
N LYS A 56 0.18 6.70 -3.53
CA LYS A 56 0.39 8.10 -3.11
C LYS A 56 0.33 9.05 -4.31
N ARG A 57 0.15 10.33 -4.04
CA ARG A 57 0.41 11.42 -4.99
C ARG A 57 1.28 12.47 -4.32
N GLY A 58 2.32 12.92 -5.02
CA GLY A 58 3.25 13.92 -4.51
C GLY A 58 4.08 13.44 -3.32
N THR A 59 4.52 14.39 -2.53
CA THR A 59 5.31 14.19 -1.31
C THR A 59 4.48 14.55 -0.07
N PRO A 60 4.93 14.22 1.16
CA PRO A 60 4.24 14.64 2.38
C PRO A 60 3.94 16.14 2.47
N VAL A 61 4.74 16.98 1.80
CA VAL A 61 4.56 18.44 1.78
C VAL A 61 3.52 18.89 0.76
N THR A 62 3.35 18.15 -0.34
CA THR A 62 2.49 18.55 -1.47
C THR A 62 1.20 17.76 -1.59
N MET A 63 1.10 16.60 -0.94
CA MET A 63 0.01 15.65 -1.10
C MET A 63 -1.38 16.22 -0.78
N ASP A 64 -1.50 17.11 0.20
CA ASP A 64 -2.80 17.69 0.60
C ASP A 64 -3.45 18.55 -0.51
N ARG A 65 -2.67 18.97 -1.52
CA ARG A 65 -3.13 19.72 -2.69
C ARG A 65 -3.49 18.84 -3.89
N LEU A 66 -3.28 17.53 -3.80
CA LEU A 66 -3.42 16.56 -4.89
C LEU A 66 -4.59 15.61 -4.69
N CYS A 67 -5.61 16.04 -3.93
CA CYS A 67 -6.79 15.24 -3.60
C CYS A 67 -7.89 15.29 -4.68
N GLU A 68 -7.62 15.79 -5.89
CA GLU A 68 -8.59 15.83 -6.97
C GLU A 68 -8.60 14.51 -7.74
N TYR A 69 -9.77 13.87 -7.79
CA TYR A 69 -10.03 12.63 -8.50
C TYR A 69 -11.30 12.79 -9.35
N PRO A 70 -11.20 13.32 -10.60
CA PRO A 70 -12.36 13.66 -11.42
C PRO A 70 -13.33 12.50 -11.64
N ASP A 71 -12.81 11.28 -11.79
CA ASP A 71 -13.57 10.05 -12.02
C ASP A 71 -13.82 9.26 -10.72
N GLY A 72 -13.55 9.87 -9.55
CA GLY A 72 -13.66 9.26 -8.24
C GLY A 72 -12.40 8.52 -7.79
N VAL A 73 -12.20 8.50 -6.47
CA VAL A 73 -10.98 7.96 -5.86
C VAL A 73 -10.85 6.45 -6.07
N ILE A 74 -11.94 5.69 -6.03
CA ILE A 74 -11.93 4.24 -6.24
C ILE A 74 -11.51 3.90 -7.68
N HIS A 75 -11.99 4.67 -8.68
CA HIS A 75 -11.59 4.48 -10.07
C HIS A 75 -10.10 4.74 -10.25
N ALA A 76 -9.60 5.82 -9.68
CA ALA A 76 -8.18 6.16 -9.74
C ALA A 76 -7.29 5.09 -9.09
N LEU A 77 -7.68 4.58 -7.92
CA LEU A 77 -6.97 3.48 -7.24
C LEU A 77 -6.98 2.21 -8.09
N THR A 78 -8.12 1.84 -8.64
CA THR A 78 -8.24 0.66 -9.50
C THR A 78 -7.31 0.74 -10.72
N SER A 79 -7.29 1.90 -11.38
CA SER A 79 -6.41 2.14 -12.53
C SER A 79 -4.94 2.10 -12.15
N TYR A 80 -4.58 2.71 -11.00
CA TYR A 80 -3.22 2.71 -10.48
C TYR A 80 -2.71 1.30 -10.19
N PHE A 81 -3.50 0.47 -9.51
CA PHE A 81 -3.07 -0.88 -9.16
C PHE A 81 -3.02 -1.83 -10.35
N LYS A 82 -3.86 -1.66 -11.36
CA LYS A 82 -3.73 -2.38 -12.64
C LYS A 82 -2.41 -2.05 -13.35
N GLU A 83 -2.00 -0.78 -13.34
CA GLU A 83 -0.72 -0.39 -13.90
C GLU A 83 0.46 -0.90 -13.04
N PHE A 84 0.32 -0.86 -11.70
CA PHE A 84 1.31 -1.45 -10.81
C PHE A 84 1.47 -2.95 -11.08
N GLU A 85 0.37 -3.71 -11.21
CA GLU A 85 0.39 -5.14 -11.52
C GLU A 85 1.18 -5.43 -12.80
N ARG A 86 0.99 -4.62 -13.85
CA ARG A 86 1.76 -4.75 -15.10
C ARG A 86 3.26 -4.55 -14.88
N ARG A 87 3.65 -3.53 -14.09
CA ARG A 87 5.05 -3.25 -13.75
C ARG A 87 5.65 -4.33 -12.87
N ALA A 88 4.92 -4.78 -11.85
CA ALA A 88 5.32 -5.83 -10.94
C ALA A 88 5.56 -7.15 -11.67
N SER A 89 4.63 -7.54 -12.54
CA SER A 89 4.77 -8.75 -13.37
C SER A 89 5.99 -8.68 -14.30
N ALA A 90 6.24 -7.54 -14.93
CA ALA A 90 7.41 -7.34 -15.78
C ALA A 90 8.73 -7.43 -14.99
N ALA A 91 8.72 -7.06 -13.70
CA ALA A 91 9.85 -7.17 -12.79
C ALA A 91 9.99 -8.54 -12.12
N GLY A 92 9.04 -9.46 -12.33
CA GLY A 92 9.05 -10.80 -11.72
C GLY A 92 8.47 -10.86 -10.31
N ILE A 93 7.76 -9.82 -9.85
CA ILE A 93 7.04 -9.81 -8.58
C ILE A 93 5.67 -10.46 -8.80
N SER A 94 5.44 -11.61 -8.18
CA SER A 94 4.18 -12.37 -8.27
C SER A 94 3.31 -12.26 -7.00
N ASP A 95 3.91 -11.91 -5.87
CA ASP A 95 3.24 -11.81 -4.57
C ASP A 95 3.28 -10.36 -4.08
N TRP A 96 2.13 -9.70 -4.09
CA TRP A 96 2.05 -8.33 -3.63
C TRP A 96 0.70 -7.99 -2.97
N ILE A 97 0.75 -7.00 -2.11
CA ILE A 97 -0.34 -6.53 -1.26
C ILE A 97 -0.66 -5.10 -1.66
N LEU A 98 -1.93 -4.77 -1.76
CA LEU A 98 -2.45 -3.47 -2.13
C LEU A 98 -2.70 -2.62 -0.88
N ASP A 99 -2.07 -1.44 -0.77
CA ASP A 99 -2.36 -0.43 0.25
C ASP A 99 -2.93 0.83 -0.44
N PRO A 100 -4.22 1.17 -0.25
CA PRO A 100 -4.82 2.34 -0.90
C PRO A 100 -4.25 3.68 -0.40
N GLY A 101 -3.42 3.69 0.64
CA GLY A 101 -2.74 4.89 1.14
C GLY A 101 -3.70 5.89 1.75
N LEU A 102 -4.50 5.50 2.76
CA LEU A 102 -5.39 6.41 3.47
C LEU A 102 -4.63 7.61 4.04
N GLY A 103 -5.12 8.83 3.76
CA GLY A 103 -4.48 10.08 4.18
C GLY A 103 -3.28 10.53 3.34
N PHE A 104 -2.92 9.79 2.28
CA PHE A 104 -1.92 10.23 1.29
C PHE A 104 -2.63 10.78 0.06
N ALA A 105 -2.62 12.10 -0.12
CA ALA A 105 -3.34 12.82 -1.18
C ALA A 105 -4.84 12.44 -1.24
N LYS A 106 -5.49 12.33 -0.09
CA LYS A 106 -6.91 11.98 0.04
C LYS A 106 -7.57 12.79 1.14
N THR A 107 -8.76 13.31 0.88
CA THR A 107 -9.58 13.96 1.92
C THR A 107 -10.13 12.93 2.91
N ALA A 108 -10.70 13.40 4.01
CA ALA A 108 -11.34 12.52 4.99
C ALA A 108 -12.50 11.74 4.35
N GLU A 109 -13.34 12.42 3.56
CA GLU A 109 -14.47 11.82 2.85
C GLU A 109 -14.00 10.71 1.89
N GLN A 110 -12.92 10.96 1.14
CA GLN A 110 -12.35 9.98 0.23
C GLN A 110 -11.76 8.77 0.97
N CYS A 111 -11.18 8.99 2.16
CA CYS A 111 -10.72 7.87 2.99
C CYS A 111 -11.88 6.97 3.44
N TRP A 112 -13.01 7.55 3.83
CA TRP A 112 -14.21 6.78 4.16
C TRP A 112 -14.81 6.10 2.93
N GLU A 113 -14.87 6.80 1.77
CA GLU A 113 -15.32 6.23 0.50
C GLU A 113 -14.49 4.98 0.14
N ILE A 114 -13.18 5.02 0.34
CA ILE A 114 -12.30 3.88 0.11
C ILE A 114 -12.63 2.73 1.05
N LEU A 115 -12.81 2.99 2.36
CA LEU A 115 -13.13 1.96 3.33
C LEU A 115 -14.46 1.25 3.01
N TYR A 116 -15.49 1.99 2.63
CA TYR A 116 -16.77 1.43 2.21
C TYR A 116 -16.73 0.77 0.82
N GLY A 117 -15.75 1.09 0.00
CA GLY A 117 -15.58 0.57 -1.36
C GLY A 117 -14.48 -0.48 -1.52
N LEU A 118 -13.93 -1.04 -0.42
CA LEU A 118 -12.81 -2.00 -0.48
C LEU A 118 -13.11 -3.23 -1.34
N GLU A 119 -14.37 -3.67 -1.41
CA GLU A 119 -14.79 -4.79 -2.26
C GLU A 119 -14.45 -4.57 -3.74
N LYS A 120 -14.51 -3.31 -4.21
CA LYS A 120 -14.13 -2.97 -5.59
C LYS A 120 -12.62 -3.11 -5.83
N LEU A 121 -11.81 -2.86 -4.81
CA LEU A 121 -10.36 -3.08 -4.86
C LEU A 121 -10.02 -4.56 -4.69
N ALA A 122 -10.76 -5.28 -3.84
CA ALA A 122 -10.61 -6.73 -3.67
C ALA A 122 -10.88 -7.51 -4.97
N ALA A 123 -11.70 -6.96 -5.86
CA ALA A 123 -11.95 -7.54 -7.19
C ALA A 123 -10.68 -7.60 -8.08
N LEU A 124 -9.60 -6.91 -7.71
CA LEU A 124 -8.29 -7.04 -8.37
C LEU A 124 -7.58 -8.36 -8.03
N GLY A 125 -8.06 -9.12 -7.04
CA GLY A 125 -7.54 -10.44 -6.69
C GLY A 125 -6.32 -10.45 -5.77
N HIS A 126 -5.93 -9.30 -5.23
CA HIS A 126 -4.79 -9.18 -4.31
C HIS A 126 -5.23 -8.88 -2.88
N PRO A 127 -4.46 -9.32 -1.85
CA PRO A 127 -4.71 -8.94 -0.47
C PRO A 127 -4.69 -7.42 -0.30
N ILE A 128 -5.54 -6.89 0.58
CA ILE A 128 -5.60 -5.47 0.89
C ILE A 128 -5.06 -5.23 2.29
N LEU A 129 -4.15 -4.25 2.40
CA LEU A 129 -3.66 -3.73 3.67
C LEU A 129 -4.28 -2.36 3.94
N ILE A 130 -4.76 -2.15 5.16
CA ILE A 130 -5.27 -0.86 5.64
C ILE A 130 -4.49 -0.40 6.86
N GLY A 131 -3.95 0.82 6.79
CA GLY A 131 -3.36 1.54 7.91
C GLY A 131 -4.21 2.76 8.27
N ALA A 132 -5.05 2.66 9.31
CA ALA A 132 -5.91 3.75 9.78
C ALA A 132 -5.51 4.30 11.16
N SER A 133 -4.55 3.66 11.85
CA SER A 133 -4.07 4.11 13.16
C SER A 133 -3.50 5.53 13.07
N ASP A 134 -3.91 6.38 14.01
CA ASP A 134 -3.47 7.77 14.16
C ASP A 134 -3.68 8.67 12.94
N LYS A 135 -4.56 8.26 12.02
CA LYS A 135 -4.90 9.07 10.85
C LYS A 135 -5.96 10.12 11.19
N ARG A 136 -5.72 11.36 10.79
CA ARG A 136 -6.61 12.52 11.06
C ARG A 136 -8.06 12.28 10.61
N PHE A 137 -8.27 11.57 9.49
CA PHE A 137 -9.62 11.33 8.95
C PHE A 137 -10.51 10.52 9.88
N THR A 138 -9.94 9.70 10.80
CA THR A 138 -10.72 8.91 11.75
C THR A 138 -11.38 9.75 12.84
N GLY A 139 -10.94 11.01 13.03
CA GLY A 139 -11.41 11.86 14.13
C GLY A 139 -11.18 11.23 15.52
N GLY A 140 -10.16 10.39 15.65
CA GLY A 140 -9.85 9.63 16.88
C GLY A 140 -10.58 8.27 16.97
N ASN A 141 -11.50 7.96 16.06
CA ASN A 141 -12.23 6.69 16.06
C ASN A 141 -11.60 5.66 15.13
N THR A 142 -10.35 5.29 15.41
CA THR A 142 -9.61 4.27 14.66
C THR A 142 -10.31 2.91 14.67
N ALA A 143 -10.95 2.55 15.81
CA ALA A 143 -11.65 1.28 15.94
C ALA A 143 -12.81 1.15 14.94
N LEU A 144 -13.56 2.23 14.70
CA LEU A 144 -14.62 2.25 13.68
C LEU A 144 -14.04 2.04 12.28
N ALA A 145 -12.96 2.72 11.93
CA ALA A 145 -12.32 2.56 10.62
C ALA A 145 -11.84 1.12 10.40
N HIS A 146 -11.25 0.49 11.41
CA HIS A 146 -10.83 -0.91 11.35
C HIS A 146 -12.02 -1.87 11.24
N ALA A 147 -13.10 -1.63 12.00
CA ALA A 147 -14.31 -2.47 11.93
C ALA A 147 -14.92 -2.42 10.53
N ILE A 148 -15.02 -1.23 9.92
CA ILE A 148 -15.52 -1.07 8.55
C ILE A 148 -14.58 -1.78 7.56
N ALA A 149 -13.27 -1.62 7.68
CA ALA A 149 -12.32 -2.31 6.83
C ALA A 149 -12.48 -3.84 6.89
N ILE A 150 -12.67 -4.40 8.10
CA ILE A 150 -12.90 -5.84 8.30
C ILE A 150 -14.20 -6.29 7.62
N LEU A 151 -15.28 -5.54 7.80
CA LEU A 151 -16.58 -5.85 7.18
C LEU A 151 -16.53 -5.85 5.65
N HIS A 152 -15.66 -5.02 5.06
CA HIS A 152 -15.47 -4.88 3.62
C HIS A 152 -14.28 -5.65 3.05
N GLY A 153 -13.78 -6.65 3.79
CA GLY A 153 -12.87 -7.66 3.25
C GLY A 153 -11.38 -7.31 3.25
N VAL A 154 -10.93 -6.42 4.15
CA VAL A 154 -9.49 -6.19 4.35
C VAL A 154 -8.79 -7.49 4.76
N SER A 155 -7.59 -7.70 4.23
CA SER A 155 -6.77 -8.87 4.57
C SER A 155 -5.80 -8.59 5.73
N ILE A 156 -5.30 -7.37 5.83
CA ILE A 156 -4.26 -6.97 6.78
C ILE A 156 -4.59 -5.60 7.38
N LEU A 157 -4.52 -5.48 8.69
CA LEU A 157 -4.58 -4.20 9.40
C LEU A 157 -3.18 -3.84 9.92
N ARG A 158 -2.70 -2.65 9.56
CA ARG A 158 -1.47 -2.09 10.11
C ARG A 158 -1.80 -1.19 11.31
N LEU A 159 -1.26 -1.56 12.45
CA LEU A 159 -1.47 -0.86 13.72
C LEU A 159 -0.15 -0.24 14.21
N HIS A 160 -0.24 0.91 14.87
CA HIS A 160 0.82 1.45 15.69
C HIS A 160 0.53 1.11 17.16
N ILE A 161 1.54 0.59 17.86
CA ILE A 161 1.47 0.18 19.26
C ILE A 161 2.23 1.22 20.10
#